data_09d0f2a4bc7ea7eb9bed06c85af00af7
#
_entry.id   09d0f2a4bc7ea7eb9bed06c85af00af7
#
_cell.length_a   1.000
_cell.length_b   1.000
_cell.length_c   1.000
_cell.angle_alpha   90.00
_cell.angle_beta   90.00
_cell.angle_gamma   90.00
#
_symmetry.space_group_name_H-M   'P 1'
#
loop_
_entity.id
_entity.type
_entity.pdbx_description
1 polymer ?
#
loop_
_entity_poly.entity_id
_entity_poly.type
_entity_poly.pdbx_seq_one_letter_code
_entity_poly.pdbx_strand_id
1 'polypeptide(L)'
;MISYLKGTVADIAKGSNRVILTLEVNQIGYEIQILPRVTGQLPASGEVAQIFTHQQVKEDQIVLYGFGSAAERDLFRQRIPIGIQVRQ
;
A
#
# COMPACT_ATOMS: atom_id res chain seq x y z
N MET A 1 5.35 -7.70 9.90
CA MET A 1 4.85 -7.23 8.58
C MET A 1 3.63 -6.37 8.75
N ILE A 2 3.56 -5.27 8.02
CA ILE A 2 2.39 -4.39 8.06
C ILE A 2 1.34 -4.96 7.09
N SER A 3 0.21 -5.42 7.64
CA SER A 3 -0.84 -6.09 6.86
C SER A 3 -1.92 -5.14 6.37
N TYR A 4 -2.15 -4.07 7.10
CA TYR A 4 -3.08 -3.02 6.70
C TYR A 4 -2.77 -1.75 7.48
N LEU A 5 -3.25 -0.64 6.94
CA LEU A 5 -3.15 0.65 7.61
C LEU A 5 -4.50 1.36 7.51
N LYS A 6 -4.89 2.00 8.59
CA LYS A 6 -6.08 2.82 8.62
C LYS A 6 -5.71 4.20 9.12
N GLY A 7 -5.98 5.20 8.33
CA GLY A 7 -5.62 6.57 8.68
C GLY A 7 -6.22 7.56 7.72
N THR A 8 -5.70 8.77 7.75
CA THR A 8 -6.20 9.88 6.94
C THR A 8 -5.42 9.97 5.64
N VAL A 9 -6.14 10.11 4.53
CA VAL A 9 -5.51 10.33 3.22
C VAL A 9 -4.88 11.70 3.23
N ALA A 10 -3.55 11.76 3.23
CA ALA A 10 -2.82 13.02 3.27
C ALA A 10 -2.47 13.52 1.88
N ASP A 11 -2.14 12.60 0.96
CA ASP A 11 -1.75 12.99 -0.39
C ASP A 11 -1.85 11.80 -1.32
N ILE A 12 -2.10 12.07 -2.60
CA ILE A 12 -2.09 11.06 -3.65
C ILE A 12 -1.28 11.63 -4.80
N ALA A 13 -0.10 11.05 -5.02
CA ALA A 13 0.81 11.50 -6.07
C ALA A 13 0.75 10.52 -7.24
N LYS A 14 0.26 10.98 -8.38
CA LYS A 14 0.09 10.15 -9.57
C LYS A 14 1.31 10.27 -10.47
N GLY A 15 1.96 9.13 -10.71
CA GLY A 15 3.06 9.03 -11.66
C GLY A 15 2.60 8.48 -12.99
N SER A 16 3.56 8.09 -13.85
CA SER A 16 3.24 7.62 -15.19
C SER A 16 2.54 6.26 -15.17
N ASN A 17 2.95 5.34 -14.31
CA ASN A 17 2.34 4.02 -14.23
C ASN A 17 2.19 3.51 -12.80
N ARG A 18 2.30 4.39 -11.82
CA ARG A 18 2.06 4.03 -10.42
C ARG A 18 1.59 5.25 -9.66
N VAL A 19 0.96 4.99 -8.53
CA VAL A 19 0.43 6.03 -7.67
C VAL A 19 0.99 5.81 -6.27
N ILE A 20 1.40 6.88 -5.63
CA ILE A 20 1.88 6.84 -4.25
C ILE A 20 0.84 7.50 -3.36
N LEU A 21 0.26 6.72 -2.48
CA LEU A 21 -0.68 7.21 -1.47
C LEU A 21 0.09 7.49 -0.19
N THR A 22 -0.04 8.69 0.35
CA THR A 22 0.46 8.98 1.68
C THR A 22 -0.69 8.91 2.65
N LEU A 23 -0.62 7.96 3.57
CA LEU A 23 -1.65 7.76 4.59
C LEU A 23 -1.06 8.12 5.93
N GLU A 24 -1.73 9.00 6.65
CA GLU A 24 -1.25 9.44 7.96
C GLU A 24 -1.90 8.62 9.06
N VAL A 25 -1.08 7.92 9.82
CA VAL A 25 -1.53 7.09 10.95
C VAL A 25 -0.74 7.52 12.18
N ASN A 26 -1.43 8.03 13.19
CA ASN A 26 -0.78 8.48 14.44
C ASN A 26 0.35 9.46 14.17
N GLN A 27 0.11 10.43 13.29
CA GLN A 27 1.08 11.49 12.96
C GLN A 27 2.30 10.97 12.19
N ILE A 28 2.21 9.76 11.63
CA ILE A 28 3.25 9.19 10.79
C ILE A 28 2.69 9.05 9.38
N GLY A 29 3.39 9.59 8.38
CA GLY A 29 2.99 9.44 6.99
C GLY A 29 3.60 8.20 6.38
N TYR A 30 2.75 7.26 5.95
CA TYR A 30 3.20 6.06 5.27
C TYR A 30 2.99 6.22 3.77
N GLU A 31 4.04 6.02 2.99
CA GLU A 31 3.94 6.03 1.53
C GLU A 31 3.68 4.63 1.03
N ILE A 32 2.56 4.48 0.33
CA ILE A 32 2.07 3.18 -0.11
C ILE A 32 1.93 3.23 -1.63
N GLN A 33 2.54 2.29 -2.33
CA GLN A 33 2.39 2.17 -3.78
C GLN A 33 1.09 1.43 -4.09
N ILE A 34 0.24 2.05 -4.89
CA ILE A 34 -1.04 1.45 -5.27
C ILE A 34 -1.16 1.44 -6.79
N LEU A 35 -2.00 0.54 -7.28
CA LEU A 35 -2.32 0.53 -8.71
C LEU A 35 -3.26 1.69 -9.03
N PRO A 36 -3.18 2.24 -10.25
CA PRO A 36 -4.07 3.36 -10.62
C PRO A 36 -5.55 3.05 -10.41
N ARG A 37 -5.99 1.82 -10.61
CA ARG A 37 -7.39 1.45 -10.42
C ARG A 37 -7.85 1.57 -8.97
N VAL A 38 -6.92 1.43 -8.02
CA VAL A 38 -7.25 1.55 -6.60
C VAL A 38 -7.57 2.99 -6.24
N THR A 39 -7.03 3.94 -6.99
CA THR A 39 -7.27 5.36 -6.74
C THR A 39 -8.77 5.68 -6.74
N GLY A 40 -9.53 5.05 -7.62
CA GLY A 40 -10.98 5.28 -7.70
C GLY A 40 -11.75 4.77 -6.50
N GLN A 41 -11.14 3.93 -5.67
CA GLN A 41 -11.75 3.38 -4.47
C GLN A 41 -11.42 4.19 -3.22
N LEU A 42 -10.53 5.19 -3.34
CA LEU A 42 -10.09 5.97 -2.21
C LEU A 42 -11.02 7.16 -1.96
N PRO A 43 -11.21 7.55 -0.70
CA PRO A 43 -11.95 8.78 -0.41
C PRO A 43 -11.09 9.99 -0.71
N ALA A 44 -11.68 11.16 -0.58
CA ALA A 44 -10.98 12.42 -0.81
C ALA A 44 -9.89 12.64 0.24
N SER A 45 -8.91 13.48 -0.09
CA SER A 45 -7.90 13.89 0.86
C SER A 45 -8.53 14.46 2.12
N GLY A 46 -8.01 14.12 3.27
CA GLY A 46 -8.53 14.51 4.55
C GLY A 46 -9.51 13.52 5.16
N GLU A 47 -9.96 12.53 4.41
CA GLU A 47 -10.89 11.52 4.91
C GLU A 47 -10.15 10.25 5.30
N VAL A 48 -10.78 9.43 6.13
CA VAL A 48 -10.20 8.19 6.63
C VAL A 48 -10.36 7.08 5.61
N ALA A 49 -9.28 6.31 5.41
CA ALA A 49 -9.30 5.15 4.55
C ALA A 49 -8.58 3.99 5.21
N GLN A 50 -8.94 2.78 4.83
CA GLN A 50 -8.23 1.56 5.22
C GLN A 50 -7.67 0.92 3.97
N ILE A 51 -6.36 0.66 3.99
CA ILE A 51 -5.65 0.07 2.86
C ILE A 51 -5.02 -1.23 3.32
N PHE A 52 -5.24 -2.30 2.59
CA PHE A 52 -4.61 -3.58 2.86
C PHE A 52 -3.25 -3.59 2.20
N THR A 53 -2.22 -3.92 2.95
CA THR A 53 -0.85 -3.74 2.50
C THR A 53 -0.06 -5.02 2.49
N HIS A 54 0.96 -5.04 1.65
CA HIS A 54 2.02 -6.04 1.67
C HIS A 54 3.33 -5.30 1.81
N GLN A 55 4.09 -5.63 2.83
CA GLN A 55 5.39 -5.04 3.09
C GLN A 55 6.46 -5.90 2.46
N GLN A 56 7.25 -5.30 1.57
CA GLN A 56 8.37 -5.98 0.96
C GLN A 56 9.66 -5.35 1.45
N VAL A 57 10.52 -6.15 2.06
CA VAL A 57 11.82 -5.69 2.53
C VAL A 57 12.82 -5.94 1.42
N LYS A 58 13.44 -4.87 0.95
CA LYS A 58 14.51 -4.92 -0.03
C LYS A 58 15.84 -4.62 0.65
N GLU A 59 16.92 -4.79 -0.07
CA GLU A 59 18.26 -4.66 0.49
C GLU A 59 18.48 -3.33 1.21
N ASP A 60 17.97 -2.24 0.64
CA ASP A 60 18.21 -0.90 1.17
C ASP A 60 16.93 -0.13 1.49
N GLN A 61 15.77 -0.78 1.42
CA GLN A 61 14.52 -0.06 1.67
C GLN A 61 13.39 -1.03 1.98
N ILE A 62 12.33 -0.47 2.56
CA ILE A 62 11.08 -1.17 2.80
C ILE A 62 10.02 -0.52 1.91
N VAL A 63 9.30 -1.33 1.14
CA VAL A 63 8.25 -0.84 0.25
C VAL A 63 6.91 -1.40 0.70
N LEU A 64 5.91 -0.52 0.78
CA LEU A 64 4.54 -0.93 1.06
C LEU A 64 3.73 -0.89 -0.23
N TYR A 65 3.07 -2.00 -0.55
CA TYR A 65 2.13 -2.08 -1.67
C TYR A 65 0.72 -2.12 -1.10
N GLY A 66 -0.18 -1.34 -1.66
CA GLY A 66 -1.53 -1.21 -1.14
C GLY A 66 -2.59 -1.73 -2.09
N PHE A 67 -3.65 -2.27 -1.52
CA PHE A 67 -4.76 -2.89 -2.24
C PHE A 67 -6.08 -2.46 -1.62
N GLY A 68 -7.13 -2.45 -2.45
CA GLY A 68 -8.45 -2.05 -1.98
C GLY A 68 -9.13 -3.08 -1.10
N SER A 69 -8.70 -4.35 -1.17
CA SER A 69 -9.28 -5.41 -0.36
C SER A 69 -8.22 -6.42 0.04
N ALA A 70 -8.51 -7.17 1.10
CA ALA A 70 -7.61 -8.24 1.55
C ALA A 70 -7.48 -9.32 0.49
N ALA A 71 -8.55 -9.60 -0.26
CA ALA A 71 -8.50 -10.60 -1.31
C ALA A 71 -7.52 -10.24 -2.41
N GLU A 72 -7.51 -8.98 -2.83
CA GLU A 72 -6.54 -8.51 -3.83
C GLU A 72 -5.12 -8.60 -3.32
N ARG A 73 -4.89 -8.23 -2.06
CA ARG A 73 -3.58 -8.34 -1.44
C ARG A 73 -3.10 -9.79 -1.43
N ASP A 74 -3.98 -10.70 -1.08
CA ASP A 74 -3.61 -12.10 -0.97
C ASP A 74 -3.31 -12.71 -2.33
N LEU A 75 -4.03 -12.29 -3.37
CA LEU A 75 -3.69 -12.69 -4.74
C LEU A 75 -2.30 -12.20 -5.14
N PHE A 76 -1.98 -10.96 -4.78
CA PHE A 76 -0.65 -10.42 -5.05
C PHE A 76 0.42 -11.26 -4.38
N ARG A 77 0.19 -11.64 -3.12
CA ARG A 77 1.14 -12.46 -2.37
C ARG A 77 1.38 -13.81 -3.01
N GLN A 78 0.36 -14.39 -3.63
CA GLN A 78 0.50 -15.69 -4.31
C GLN A 78 1.37 -15.59 -5.55
N ARG A 79 1.53 -14.41 -6.12
CA ARG A 79 2.33 -14.21 -7.33
C ARG A 79 3.78 -13.86 -7.03
N ILE A 80 4.11 -13.62 -5.75
CA ILE A 80 5.48 -13.31 -5.35
C ILE A 80 6.27 -14.61 -5.35
N PRO A 81 7.50 -14.62 -5.93
CA PRO A 81 8.34 -15.81 -5.90
C PRO A 81 8.58 -16.31 -4.47
N ILE A 82 8.57 -17.62 -4.32
CA ILE A 82 8.72 -18.25 -3.00
C ILE A 82 9.99 -17.80 -2.28
N GLY A 83 11.08 -17.61 -3.01
CA GLY A 83 12.33 -17.16 -2.42
C GLY A 83 12.20 -15.80 -1.74
N ILE A 84 11.39 -14.91 -2.28
CA ILE A 84 11.15 -13.62 -1.66
C ILE A 84 10.31 -13.78 -0.40
N GLN A 85 9.31 -14.65 -0.44
CA GLN A 85 8.44 -14.88 0.71
C GLN A 85 9.20 -15.48 1.88
N VAL A 86 10.09 -16.40 1.60
CA VAL A 86 10.86 -17.07 2.65
C VAL A 86 11.76 -16.10 3.39
N ARG A 87 12.26 -15.08 2.72
CA ARG A 87 13.16 -14.11 3.33
C ARG A 87 12.48 -13.08 4.18
N GLN A 88 11.18 -13.02 4.12
CA GLN A 88 10.40 -12.11 4.93
C GLN A 88 9.98 -12.80 6.23
#